data_f1d55fb77c2e2474bae89b4389505657
#
_entry.id   f1d55fb77c2e2474bae89b4389505657
#
_cell.length_a   1.000
_cell.length_b   1.000
_cell.length_c   1.000
_cell.angle_alpha   90.00
_cell.angle_beta   90.00
_cell.angle_gamma   90.00
#
_symmetry.space_group_name_H-M   'P 1'
#
loop_
_entity.id
_entity.type
_entity.pdbx_description
1 polymer ?
#
loop_
_entity_poly.entity_id
_entity_poly.type
_entity_poly.pdbx_seq_one_letter_code
_entity_poly.pdbx_strand_id
1 'polypeptide(L)'
;MKKILVIPLLFLANLLIAQQVEGSWKLTHQNGKKVDNKEVVKIYQDGYFSFGAKEADSDKFISAGGGEFSLRDNYYVESYDFHTEKEELIGTQVEFSLDVVDGKLVISTEKGGSAHVEIWENISDSKDELTRNWVITGRKTDDKISRSTPGARRTIKILSGGRFQWVAFNSETKQFSGTGGGTYSAEDGKYVEKIEFFSRDDSRVGASLSFDFEVIDGEWHHSGMSSTGNPIYEIWTKYSDGYKKPAN
;
A
#
# COMPACT_ATOMS: atom_id res chain seq x y z
N MET A 1 -39.10 -10.55 -28.35
CA MET A 1 -37.76 -9.94 -28.38
C MET A 1 -37.15 -10.06 -26.97
N LYS A 2 -36.24 -11.02 -26.79
CA LYS A 2 -35.56 -11.25 -25.52
C LYS A 2 -34.39 -10.26 -25.41
N LYS A 3 -34.46 -9.27 -24.52
CA LYS A 3 -33.33 -8.43 -24.16
C LYS A 3 -32.42 -9.26 -23.24
N ILE A 4 -31.28 -9.68 -23.76
CA ILE A 4 -30.25 -10.36 -22.99
C ILE A 4 -29.54 -9.31 -22.14
N LEU A 5 -29.68 -9.46 -20.85
CA LEU A 5 -28.99 -8.61 -19.84
C LEU A 5 -27.55 -9.13 -19.72
N VAL A 6 -26.60 -8.53 -20.46
CA VAL A 6 -25.17 -8.94 -20.47
C VAL A 6 -24.33 -8.18 -19.41
N ILE A 7 -24.90 -7.17 -18.77
CA ILE A 7 -24.19 -6.23 -17.87
C ILE A 7 -23.68 -6.82 -16.53
N PRO A 8 -24.31 -7.83 -15.87
CA PRO A 8 -23.80 -8.26 -14.56
C PRO A 8 -22.56 -9.16 -14.60
N LEU A 9 -22.26 -9.83 -15.71
CA LEU A 9 -21.16 -10.81 -15.77
C LEU A 9 -19.77 -10.15 -15.83
N LEU A 10 -19.64 -9.03 -16.54
CA LEU A 10 -18.39 -8.26 -16.62
C LEU A 10 -18.01 -7.59 -15.30
N PHE A 11 -19.00 -7.14 -14.54
CA PHE A 11 -18.78 -6.54 -13.21
C PHE A 11 -18.29 -7.58 -12.18
N LEU A 12 -18.81 -8.80 -12.25
CA LEU A 12 -18.40 -9.93 -11.41
C LEU A 12 -16.97 -10.40 -11.72
N ALA A 13 -16.56 -10.41 -12.99
CA ALA A 13 -15.21 -10.83 -13.39
C ALA A 13 -14.14 -9.83 -12.87
N ASN A 14 -14.39 -8.53 -12.97
CA ASN A 14 -13.47 -7.49 -12.45
C ASN A 14 -13.35 -7.52 -10.91
N LEU A 15 -14.43 -7.81 -10.19
CA LEU A 15 -14.39 -8.00 -8.73
C LEU A 15 -13.57 -9.22 -8.33
N LEU A 16 -13.64 -10.31 -9.08
CA LEU A 16 -12.86 -11.53 -8.82
C LEU A 16 -11.35 -11.29 -9.02
N ILE A 17 -10.95 -10.58 -10.07
CA ILE A 17 -9.53 -10.27 -10.31
C ILE A 17 -9.02 -9.24 -9.27
N ALA A 18 -9.81 -8.23 -8.90
CA ALA A 18 -9.43 -7.28 -7.86
C ALA A 18 -9.18 -7.97 -6.51
N GLN A 19 -10.00 -8.96 -6.14
CA GLN A 19 -9.78 -9.79 -4.96
C GLN A 19 -8.57 -10.71 -5.08
N GLN A 20 -8.23 -11.18 -6.29
CA GLN A 20 -7.05 -12.02 -6.53
C GLN A 20 -5.72 -11.28 -6.37
N VAL A 21 -5.69 -9.96 -6.51
CA VAL A 21 -4.46 -9.18 -6.33
C VAL A 21 -4.25 -8.72 -4.88
N GLU A 22 -5.30 -8.71 -4.04
CA GLU A 22 -5.14 -8.35 -2.63
C GLU A 22 -4.13 -9.27 -1.93
N GLY A 23 -3.25 -8.68 -1.16
CA GLY A 23 -2.14 -9.39 -0.53
C GLY A 23 -0.82 -8.66 -0.70
N SER A 24 0.25 -9.38 -0.47
CA SER A 24 1.62 -8.87 -0.62
C SER A 24 2.39 -9.69 -1.67
N TRP A 25 3.19 -8.97 -2.48
CA TRP A 25 3.85 -9.50 -3.66
C TRP A 25 5.30 -9.05 -3.72
N LYS A 26 6.18 -9.94 -4.17
CA LYS A 26 7.61 -9.66 -4.36
C LYS A 26 7.94 -9.64 -5.85
N LEU A 27 8.62 -8.59 -6.30
CA LEU A 27 9.16 -8.51 -7.66
C LEU A 27 10.29 -9.52 -7.82
N THR A 28 10.16 -10.42 -8.79
CA THR A 28 11.19 -11.47 -9.05
C THR A 28 11.88 -11.31 -10.38
N HIS A 29 11.17 -10.80 -11.40
CA HIS A 29 11.75 -10.56 -12.73
C HIS A 29 11.28 -9.24 -13.30
N GLN A 30 12.17 -8.61 -14.06
CA GLN A 30 11.91 -7.37 -14.80
C GLN A 30 12.53 -7.48 -16.19
N ASN A 31 11.68 -7.38 -17.23
CA ASN A 31 12.10 -7.50 -18.64
C ASN A 31 12.87 -8.82 -18.93
N GLY A 32 12.38 -9.93 -18.39
CA GLY A 32 12.95 -11.27 -18.56
C GLY A 32 14.22 -11.55 -17.73
N LYS A 33 14.71 -10.57 -16.95
CA LYS A 33 15.86 -10.74 -16.07
C LYS A 33 15.41 -10.88 -14.63
N LYS A 34 16.06 -11.78 -13.89
CA LYS A 34 15.88 -11.91 -12.45
C LYS A 34 16.30 -10.62 -11.75
N VAL A 35 15.52 -10.19 -10.78
CA VAL A 35 15.85 -9.05 -9.90
C VAL A 35 16.55 -9.60 -8.67
N ASP A 36 17.84 -9.33 -8.52
CA ASP A 36 18.70 -9.81 -7.44
C ASP A 36 19.47 -8.70 -6.72
N ASN A 37 19.49 -7.49 -7.29
CA ASN A 37 20.18 -6.33 -6.72
C ASN A 37 19.31 -5.48 -5.79
N LYS A 38 18.02 -5.74 -5.76
CA LYS A 38 17.04 -5.04 -4.89
C LYS A 38 15.93 -5.96 -4.46
N GLU A 39 15.31 -5.64 -3.35
CA GLU A 39 14.06 -6.23 -2.92
C GLU A 39 12.94 -5.19 -3.07
N VAL A 40 11.88 -5.58 -3.80
CA VAL A 40 10.69 -4.73 -3.98
C VAL A 40 9.49 -5.52 -3.53
N VAL A 41 8.78 -4.99 -2.55
CA VAL A 41 7.50 -5.54 -2.06
C VAL A 41 6.39 -4.58 -2.40
N LYS A 42 5.32 -5.09 -3.01
CA LYS A 42 4.09 -4.36 -3.32
C LYS A 42 2.94 -4.96 -2.52
N ILE A 43 2.14 -4.12 -1.91
CA ILE A 43 0.98 -4.48 -1.11
C ILE A 43 -0.26 -3.93 -1.82
N TYR A 44 -1.30 -4.76 -1.95
CA TYR A 44 -2.60 -4.37 -2.47
C TYR A 44 -3.67 -4.61 -1.43
N GLN A 45 -4.49 -3.61 -1.16
CA GLN A 45 -5.63 -3.71 -0.25
C GLN A 45 -6.66 -2.60 -0.50
N ASP A 46 -7.94 -2.96 -0.52
CA ASP A 46 -9.06 -2.01 -0.60
C ASP A 46 -8.96 -1.02 -1.79
N GLY A 47 -8.54 -1.49 -2.98
CA GLY A 47 -8.39 -0.64 -4.16
C GLY A 47 -7.19 0.32 -4.12
N TYR A 48 -6.26 0.10 -3.19
CA TYR A 48 -5.03 0.87 -3.03
C TYR A 48 -3.81 -0.03 -3.15
N PHE A 49 -2.73 0.48 -3.71
CA PHE A 49 -1.45 -0.20 -3.74
C PHE A 49 -0.36 0.67 -3.14
N SER A 50 0.66 0.03 -2.59
CA SER A 50 1.88 0.68 -2.17
C SER A 50 3.06 -0.26 -2.38
N PHE A 51 4.20 0.26 -2.83
CA PHE A 51 5.43 -0.50 -2.89
C PHE A 51 6.56 0.20 -2.17
N GLY A 52 7.47 -0.61 -1.62
CA GLY A 52 8.75 -0.17 -1.08
C GLY A 52 9.88 -0.99 -1.68
N ALA A 53 11.01 -0.35 -1.94
CA ALA A 53 12.20 -0.97 -2.49
C ALA A 53 13.44 -0.64 -1.64
N LYS A 54 14.28 -1.66 -1.39
CA LYS A 54 15.57 -1.54 -0.73
C LYS A 54 16.66 -2.28 -1.52
N GLU A 55 17.93 -1.98 -1.28
CA GLU A 55 19.05 -2.76 -1.80
C GLU A 55 18.98 -4.20 -1.24
N ALA A 56 19.35 -5.19 -2.07
CA ALA A 56 19.28 -6.59 -1.65
C ALA A 56 20.35 -6.95 -0.61
N ASP A 57 21.54 -6.36 -0.74
CA ASP A 57 22.72 -6.65 0.07
C ASP A 57 22.89 -5.69 1.26
N SER A 58 22.01 -4.72 1.39
CA SER A 58 22.01 -3.75 2.47
C SER A 58 20.58 -3.34 2.82
N ASP A 59 20.40 -2.64 3.92
CA ASP A 59 19.10 -2.13 4.34
C ASP A 59 18.75 -0.76 3.76
N LYS A 60 19.54 -0.29 2.79
CA LYS A 60 19.40 1.03 2.22
C LYS A 60 18.13 1.15 1.41
N PHE A 61 17.31 2.12 1.79
CA PHE A 61 16.11 2.48 1.06
C PHE A 61 16.44 2.98 -0.35
N ILE A 62 15.71 2.46 -1.36
CA ILE A 62 15.83 2.89 -2.75
C ILE A 62 14.67 3.80 -3.11
N SER A 63 13.44 3.28 -3.08
CA SER A 63 12.26 4.01 -3.55
C SER A 63 10.97 3.48 -2.97
N ALA A 64 9.92 4.29 -3.09
CA ALA A 64 8.54 3.90 -2.81
C ALA A 64 7.58 4.64 -3.73
N GLY A 65 6.41 4.06 -3.93
CA GLY A 65 5.31 4.67 -4.66
C GLY A 65 4.00 3.99 -4.32
N GLY A 66 2.90 4.65 -4.65
CA GLY A 66 1.58 4.09 -4.39
C GLY A 66 0.45 5.05 -4.72
N GLY A 67 -0.75 4.53 -4.63
CA GLY A 67 -1.98 5.23 -4.95
C GLY A 67 -3.15 4.29 -5.14
N GLU A 68 -4.21 4.77 -5.75
CA GLU A 68 -5.37 3.96 -6.06
C GLU A 68 -5.12 3.08 -7.27
N PHE A 69 -5.71 1.89 -7.28
CA PHE A 69 -5.77 1.07 -8.48
C PHE A 69 -7.21 0.69 -8.84
N SER A 70 -7.43 0.45 -10.10
CA SER A 70 -8.71 -0.05 -10.60
C SER A 70 -8.51 -0.97 -11.79
N LEU A 71 -9.48 -1.85 -11.99
CA LEU A 71 -9.58 -2.65 -13.21
C LEU A 71 -10.67 -2.02 -14.09
N ARG A 72 -10.32 -1.68 -15.32
CA ARG A 72 -11.23 -1.13 -16.33
C ARG A 72 -11.14 -1.95 -17.59
N ASP A 73 -12.23 -2.58 -17.96
CA ASP A 73 -12.28 -3.51 -19.11
C ASP A 73 -11.21 -4.59 -18.99
N ASN A 74 -10.13 -4.51 -19.77
CA ASN A 74 -9.00 -5.43 -19.74
C ASN A 74 -7.71 -4.76 -19.24
N TYR A 75 -7.82 -3.54 -18.66
CA TYR A 75 -6.66 -2.78 -18.19
C TYR A 75 -6.64 -2.68 -16.68
N TYR A 76 -5.45 -2.81 -16.13
CA TYR A 76 -5.11 -2.47 -14.79
C TYR A 76 -4.57 -1.03 -14.78
N VAL A 77 -5.19 -0.16 -13.99
CA VAL A 77 -4.85 1.27 -13.95
C VAL A 77 -4.34 1.63 -12.58
N GLU A 78 -3.13 2.16 -12.49
CA GLU A 78 -2.55 2.75 -11.28
C GLU A 78 -2.68 4.28 -11.33
N SER A 79 -3.24 4.87 -10.27
CA SER A 79 -3.34 6.32 -10.05
C SER A 79 -2.41 6.70 -8.91
N TYR A 80 -1.29 7.35 -9.22
CA TYR A 80 -0.26 7.62 -8.22
C TYR A 80 -0.59 8.82 -7.33
N ASP A 81 -0.59 8.60 -6.03
CA ASP A 81 -0.68 9.65 -4.99
C ASP A 81 0.70 10.13 -4.53
N PHE A 82 1.70 9.25 -4.60
CA PHE A 82 3.09 9.55 -4.27
C PHE A 82 4.05 8.63 -5.05
N HIS A 83 5.25 9.14 -5.34
CA HIS A 83 6.35 8.37 -5.92
C HIS A 83 7.67 9.09 -5.62
N THR A 84 8.67 8.40 -5.04
CA THR A 84 9.90 9.04 -4.57
C THR A 84 10.92 9.31 -5.67
N GLU A 85 10.86 8.60 -6.81
CA GLU A 85 11.80 8.75 -7.93
C GLU A 85 11.16 9.38 -9.17
N LYS A 86 9.83 9.30 -9.32
CA LYS A 86 9.11 9.73 -10.53
C LYS A 86 7.97 10.68 -10.14
N GLU A 87 8.33 11.90 -9.78
CA GLU A 87 7.37 12.93 -9.37
C GLU A 87 6.31 13.23 -10.46
N GLU A 88 6.70 13.05 -11.73
CA GLU A 88 5.80 13.25 -12.89
C GLU A 88 4.63 12.26 -12.91
N LEU A 89 4.73 11.12 -12.23
CA LEU A 89 3.62 10.17 -12.13
C LEU A 89 2.54 10.61 -11.13
N ILE A 90 2.89 11.44 -10.14
CA ILE A 90 1.94 11.86 -9.10
C ILE A 90 0.81 12.68 -9.72
N GLY A 91 -0.42 12.25 -9.47
CA GLY A 91 -1.64 12.81 -10.05
C GLY A 91 -1.97 12.30 -11.46
N THR A 92 -1.18 11.35 -11.98
CA THR A 92 -1.45 10.74 -13.30
C THR A 92 -1.98 9.31 -13.16
N GLN A 93 -2.51 8.78 -14.25
CA GLN A 93 -2.93 7.39 -14.40
C GLN A 93 -2.00 6.69 -15.38
N VAL A 94 -1.58 5.48 -15.00
CA VAL A 94 -0.78 4.61 -15.87
C VAL A 94 -1.56 3.33 -16.10
N GLU A 95 -1.72 2.96 -17.37
CA GLU A 95 -2.42 1.75 -17.77
C GLU A 95 -1.43 0.63 -18.03
N PHE A 96 -1.77 -0.57 -17.56
CA PHE A 96 -1.01 -1.78 -17.72
C PHE A 96 -1.95 -2.93 -18.12
N SER A 97 -1.42 -3.95 -18.76
CA SER A 97 -2.04 -5.27 -18.76
C SER A 97 -1.66 -6.01 -17.49
N LEU A 98 -2.62 -6.71 -16.89
CA LEU A 98 -2.40 -7.54 -15.72
C LEU A 98 -2.96 -8.93 -15.99
N ASP A 99 -2.10 -9.94 -15.88
CA ASP A 99 -2.44 -11.34 -16.00
C ASP A 99 -2.03 -12.10 -14.74
N VAL A 100 -2.76 -13.15 -14.41
CA VAL A 100 -2.38 -14.13 -13.38
C VAL A 100 -1.97 -15.42 -14.06
N VAL A 101 -0.69 -15.74 -14.04
CA VAL A 101 -0.13 -16.93 -14.69
C VAL A 101 0.59 -17.77 -13.64
N ASP A 102 0.13 -19.00 -13.44
CA ASP A 102 0.69 -19.94 -12.45
C ASP A 102 0.81 -19.33 -11.04
N GLY A 103 -0.20 -18.53 -10.63
CA GLY A 103 -0.22 -17.87 -9.32
C GLY A 103 0.70 -16.65 -9.18
N LYS A 104 1.30 -16.20 -10.28
CA LYS A 104 2.13 -14.99 -10.32
C LYS A 104 1.39 -13.87 -11.02
N LEU A 105 1.59 -12.62 -10.56
CA LEU A 105 1.12 -11.46 -11.32
C LEU A 105 2.15 -11.12 -12.40
N VAL A 106 1.68 -10.99 -13.62
CA VAL A 106 2.44 -10.47 -14.76
C VAL A 106 1.87 -9.12 -15.12
N ILE A 107 2.61 -8.06 -14.84
CA ILE A 107 2.21 -6.68 -15.14
C ILE A 107 3.05 -6.20 -16.32
N SER A 108 2.40 -5.74 -17.38
CA SER A 108 3.10 -5.28 -18.57
C SER A 108 2.52 -4.00 -19.14
N THR A 109 3.38 -3.22 -19.78
CA THR A 109 2.99 -2.03 -20.55
C THR A 109 3.85 -1.91 -21.79
N GLU A 110 3.27 -1.40 -22.88
CA GLU A 110 4.02 -1.02 -24.07
C GLU A 110 4.03 0.50 -24.17
N LYS A 111 5.22 1.08 -24.16
CA LYS A 111 5.41 2.51 -24.37
C LYS A 111 6.54 2.76 -25.36
N GLY A 112 6.25 3.45 -26.47
CA GLY A 112 7.25 3.80 -27.47
C GLY A 112 7.88 2.58 -28.17
N GLY A 113 7.16 1.46 -28.31
CA GLY A 113 7.65 0.25 -28.97
C GLY A 113 8.56 -0.64 -28.10
N SER A 114 8.69 -0.32 -26.81
CA SER A 114 9.40 -1.16 -25.84
C SER A 114 8.42 -1.69 -24.82
N ALA A 115 8.33 -3.02 -24.69
CA ALA A 115 7.57 -3.68 -23.65
C ALA A 115 8.33 -3.60 -22.33
N HIS A 116 7.63 -3.23 -21.26
CA HIS A 116 8.11 -3.37 -19.89
C HIS A 116 7.26 -4.45 -19.20
N VAL A 117 7.91 -5.48 -18.69
CA VAL A 117 7.24 -6.64 -18.08
C VAL A 117 7.81 -6.86 -16.69
N GLU A 118 6.93 -7.00 -15.70
CA GLU A 118 7.25 -7.35 -14.33
C GLU A 118 6.55 -8.63 -13.94
N ILE A 119 7.26 -9.52 -13.24
CA ILE A 119 6.70 -10.75 -12.66
C ILE A 119 6.82 -10.65 -11.15
N TRP A 120 5.66 -10.78 -10.50
CA TRP A 120 5.53 -10.68 -9.06
C TRP A 120 5.07 -12.04 -8.50
N GLU A 121 5.77 -12.53 -7.49
CA GLU A 121 5.40 -13.73 -6.75
C GLU A 121 4.63 -13.36 -5.50
N ASN A 122 3.54 -14.10 -5.23
CA ASN A 122 2.76 -13.91 -4.01
C ASN A 122 3.61 -14.26 -2.78
N ILE A 123 3.66 -13.36 -1.80
CA ILE A 123 4.26 -13.61 -0.50
C ILE A 123 3.19 -14.22 0.42
N SER A 124 2.03 -13.57 0.50
CA SER A 124 0.91 -13.99 1.33
C SER A 124 -0.36 -13.20 0.97
N ASP A 125 -1.49 -13.83 1.14
CA ASP A 125 -2.84 -13.26 1.10
C ASP A 125 -3.57 -13.38 2.45
N SER A 126 -2.83 -13.68 3.53
CA SER A 126 -3.39 -13.80 4.86
C SER A 126 -4.09 -12.52 5.31
N LYS A 127 -5.19 -12.69 6.04
CA LYS A 127 -6.01 -11.59 6.56
C LYS A 127 -6.13 -11.70 8.08
N ASP A 128 -6.15 -10.55 8.73
CA ASP A 128 -6.40 -10.38 10.15
C ASP A 128 -7.34 -9.19 10.38
N GLU A 129 -7.57 -8.82 11.64
CA GLU A 129 -8.47 -7.73 12.02
C GLU A 129 -8.05 -6.36 11.47
N LEU A 130 -6.73 -6.13 11.30
CA LEU A 130 -6.17 -4.88 10.81
C LEU A 130 -5.92 -4.85 9.29
N THR A 131 -6.15 -5.96 8.58
CA THR A 131 -5.98 -6.03 7.12
C THR A 131 -6.88 -5.03 6.41
N ARG A 132 -6.35 -3.87 6.05
CA ARG A 132 -7.05 -2.73 5.37
C ARG A 132 -6.04 -1.69 4.88
N ASN A 133 -6.55 -0.73 4.11
CA ASN A 133 -5.91 0.56 3.91
C ASN A 133 -6.48 1.57 4.90
N TRP A 134 -5.63 2.13 5.76
CA TRP A 134 -5.97 3.04 6.83
C TRP A 134 -5.44 4.45 6.57
N VAL A 135 -6.13 5.47 7.05
CA VAL A 135 -5.66 6.86 7.08
C VAL A 135 -5.77 7.42 8.50
N ILE A 136 -4.75 8.16 8.94
CA ILE A 136 -4.77 8.75 10.28
C ILE A 136 -5.77 9.90 10.32
N THR A 137 -6.68 9.86 11.32
CA THR A 137 -7.73 10.86 11.54
C THR A 137 -7.71 11.45 12.94
N GLY A 138 -6.87 10.92 13.83
CA GLY A 138 -6.79 11.45 15.18
C GLY A 138 -5.52 11.09 15.91
N ARG A 139 -5.20 11.88 16.92
CA ARG A 139 -4.11 11.65 17.87
C ARG A 139 -4.54 12.09 19.26
N LYS A 140 -3.99 11.42 20.28
CA LYS A 140 -4.12 11.85 21.67
C LYS A 140 -2.79 12.45 22.13
N THR A 141 -2.83 13.66 22.65
CA THR A 141 -1.71 14.35 23.28
C THR A 141 -2.22 14.98 24.58
N ASP A 142 -1.50 14.79 25.69
CA ASP A 142 -1.87 15.31 27.00
C ASP A 142 -3.35 15.02 27.37
N ASP A 143 -3.77 13.76 27.20
CA ASP A 143 -5.15 13.28 27.43
C ASP A 143 -6.25 13.95 26.59
N LYS A 144 -5.88 14.75 25.59
CA LYS A 144 -6.81 15.35 24.64
C LYS A 144 -6.73 14.66 23.29
N ILE A 145 -7.88 14.22 22.78
CA ILE A 145 -7.99 13.70 21.42
C ILE A 145 -8.19 14.89 20.48
N SER A 146 -7.29 15.01 19.51
CA SER A 146 -7.45 15.89 18.36
C SER A 146 -7.85 15.08 17.15
N ARG A 147 -8.83 15.54 16.39
CA ARG A 147 -9.27 14.93 15.14
C ARG A 147 -8.88 15.82 13.96
N SER A 148 -8.57 15.20 12.85
CA SER A 148 -8.27 15.89 11.59
C SER A 148 -8.97 15.19 10.43
N THR A 149 -9.37 15.98 9.43
CA THR A 149 -9.87 15.44 8.17
C THR A 149 -8.69 15.35 7.20
N PRO A 150 -8.33 14.14 6.74
CA PRO A 150 -7.27 13.97 5.74
C PRO A 150 -7.61 14.69 4.44
N GLY A 151 -6.64 15.40 3.89
CA GLY A 151 -6.71 16.08 2.60
C GLY A 151 -5.59 15.62 1.66
N ALA A 152 -5.10 16.52 0.83
CA ALA A 152 -3.94 16.27 -0.03
C ALA A 152 -2.73 15.83 0.80
N ARG A 153 -2.50 16.47 1.95
CA ARG A 153 -1.54 16.02 2.96
C ARG A 153 -2.19 14.98 3.85
N ARG A 154 -1.67 13.76 3.83
CA ARG A 154 -2.16 12.65 4.66
C ARG A 154 -1.08 11.64 4.99
N THR A 155 -1.34 10.83 5.99
CA THR A 155 -0.52 9.66 6.32
C THR A 155 -1.45 8.45 6.24
N ILE A 156 -1.04 7.48 5.46
CA ILE A 156 -1.76 6.21 5.30
C ILE A 156 -0.92 5.06 5.84
N LYS A 157 -1.57 3.95 6.15
CA LYS A 157 -0.94 2.67 6.47
C LYS A 157 -1.75 1.56 5.81
N ILE A 158 -1.13 0.87 4.85
CA ILE A 158 -1.72 -0.28 4.17
C ILE A 158 -1.20 -1.56 4.81
N LEU A 159 -2.12 -2.47 5.15
CA LEU A 159 -1.83 -3.78 5.74
C LEU A 159 -2.52 -4.87 4.92
N SER A 160 -1.74 -5.81 4.39
CA SER A 160 -2.26 -6.99 3.69
C SER A 160 -1.19 -8.07 3.58
N GLY A 161 -1.59 -9.34 3.63
CA GLY A 161 -0.68 -10.47 3.49
C GLY A 161 0.48 -10.45 4.50
N GLY A 162 0.23 -10.08 5.77
CA GLY A 162 1.26 -10.00 6.81
C GLY A 162 2.32 -8.92 6.58
N ARG A 163 2.10 -8.00 5.62
CA ARG A 163 2.98 -6.88 5.29
C ARG A 163 2.30 -5.56 5.58
N PHE A 164 3.08 -4.57 6.04
CA PHE A 164 2.61 -3.21 6.21
C PHE A 164 3.52 -2.23 5.50
N GLN A 165 2.95 -1.10 5.11
CA GLN A 165 3.70 0.09 4.74
C GLN A 165 2.92 1.32 5.20
N TRP A 166 3.57 2.21 5.96
CA TRP A 166 3.06 3.55 6.20
C TRP A 166 3.76 4.54 5.27
N VAL A 167 3.04 5.58 4.87
CA VAL A 167 3.60 6.68 4.08
C VAL A 167 2.93 7.99 4.42
N ALA A 168 3.73 9.05 4.56
CA ALA A 168 3.29 10.43 4.76
C ALA A 168 3.68 11.26 3.55
N PHE A 169 2.70 11.91 2.93
CA PHE A 169 2.88 12.66 1.68
C PHE A 169 1.85 13.78 1.53
N ASN A 170 2.05 14.63 0.52
CA ASN A 170 1.08 15.60 0.03
C ASN A 170 0.95 15.40 -1.49
N SER A 171 -0.21 14.92 -1.95
CA SER A 171 -0.46 14.60 -3.36
C SER A 171 -0.63 15.84 -4.26
N GLU A 172 -0.98 16.99 -3.71
CA GLU A 172 -1.07 18.27 -4.45
C GLU A 172 0.30 18.89 -4.69
N THR A 173 1.08 19.05 -3.61
CA THR A 173 2.42 19.64 -3.70
C THR A 173 3.48 18.61 -4.10
N LYS A 174 3.09 17.35 -4.29
CA LYS A 174 3.94 16.20 -4.60
C LYS A 174 5.04 15.93 -3.56
N GLN A 175 4.93 16.53 -2.38
CA GLN A 175 5.91 16.41 -1.33
C GLN A 175 5.83 15.05 -0.65
N PHE A 176 6.91 14.31 -0.69
CA PHE A 176 7.12 13.11 0.10
C PHE A 176 7.72 13.47 1.48
N SER A 177 7.15 12.93 2.56
CA SER A 177 7.62 13.20 3.92
C SER A 177 8.31 12.01 4.58
N GLY A 178 8.01 10.79 4.17
CA GLY A 178 8.65 9.58 4.66
C GLY A 178 7.77 8.34 4.54
N THR A 179 8.41 7.18 4.57
CA THR A 179 7.77 5.86 4.57
C THR A 179 8.63 4.85 5.33
N GLY A 180 8.00 3.82 5.82
CA GLY A 180 8.62 2.61 6.33
C GLY A 180 7.65 1.45 6.20
N GLY A 181 8.18 0.25 6.19
CA GLY A 181 7.39 -0.96 6.04
C GLY A 181 8.16 -2.22 6.40
N GLY A 182 7.47 -3.34 6.33
CA GLY A 182 8.02 -4.65 6.68
C GLY A 182 6.92 -5.66 6.95
N THR A 183 7.17 -6.56 7.88
CA THR A 183 6.17 -7.53 8.35
C THR A 183 5.46 -7.05 9.60
N TYR A 184 4.24 -7.54 9.81
CA TYR A 184 3.49 -7.29 11.03
C TYR A 184 2.72 -8.53 11.49
N SER A 185 2.33 -8.51 12.76
CA SER A 185 1.29 -9.39 13.31
C SER A 185 0.30 -8.55 14.13
N ALA A 186 -0.96 -8.98 14.16
CA ALA A 186 -2.04 -8.36 14.95
C ALA A 186 -2.83 -9.47 15.65
N GLU A 187 -2.48 -9.73 16.91
CA GLU A 187 -3.04 -10.82 17.70
C GLU A 187 -3.21 -10.37 19.16
N ASP A 188 -4.29 -10.77 19.80
CA ASP A 188 -4.55 -10.55 21.23
C ASP A 188 -4.37 -9.09 21.69
N GLY A 189 -4.82 -8.13 20.86
CA GLY A 189 -4.71 -6.69 21.14
C GLY A 189 -3.29 -6.13 21.02
N LYS A 190 -2.35 -6.91 20.47
CA LYS A 190 -0.99 -6.47 20.18
C LYS A 190 -0.75 -6.39 18.68
N TYR A 191 -0.26 -5.23 18.25
CA TYR A 191 0.22 -4.99 16.89
C TYR A 191 1.74 -4.86 16.92
N VAL A 192 2.43 -5.77 16.26
CA VAL A 192 3.89 -5.81 16.24
C VAL A 192 4.39 -5.58 14.82
N GLU A 193 5.16 -4.52 14.62
CA GLU A 193 5.86 -4.21 13.36
C GLU A 193 7.31 -4.71 13.43
N LYS A 194 7.78 -5.37 12.38
CA LYS A 194 9.21 -5.60 12.13
C LYS A 194 9.61 -4.79 10.91
N ILE A 195 10.44 -3.78 11.13
CA ILE A 195 10.84 -2.82 10.09
C ILE A 195 11.85 -3.49 9.14
N GLU A 196 11.55 -3.52 7.84
CA GLU A 196 12.44 -4.06 6.81
C GLU A 196 12.98 -2.98 5.88
N PHE A 197 12.35 -1.80 5.84
CA PHE A 197 12.89 -0.59 5.19
C PHE A 197 12.38 0.67 5.88
N PHE A 198 13.17 1.75 5.84
CA PHE A 198 12.81 3.03 6.44
C PHE A 198 13.50 4.18 5.68
N SER A 199 12.72 5.06 5.06
CA SER A 199 13.25 6.07 4.12
C SER A 199 14.07 7.20 4.73
N ARG A 200 14.00 7.36 6.06
CA ARG A 200 14.67 8.46 6.76
C ARG A 200 15.95 8.04 7.50
N ASP A 201 16.04 6.76 7.84
CA ASP A 201 17.11 6.28 8.70
C ASP A 201 17.18 4.73 8.62
N ASP A 202 18.09 4.22 7.81
CA ASP A 202 18.26 2.78 7.58
C ASP A 202 18.65 2.02 8.86
N SER A 203 19.19 2.72 9.89
CA SER A 203 19.51 2.11 11.19
C SER A 203 18.27 1.61 11.95
N ARG A 204 17.07 1.94 11.51
CA ARG A 204 15.79 1.44 12.04
C ARG A 204 15.43 0.06 11.50
N VAL A 205 16.05 -0.39 10.43
CA VAL A 205 15.80 -1.72 9.87
C VAL A 205 16.22 -2.80 10.85
N GLY A 206 15.40 -3.84 10.95
CA GLY A 206 15.55 -4.91 11.94
C GLY A 206 14.90 -4.63 13.30
N ALA A 207 14.51 -3.38 13.60
CA ALA A 207 13.80 -3.06 14.84
C ALA A 207 12.39 -3.67 14.84
N SER A 208 11.97 -4.15 16.01
CA SER A 208 10.59 -4.54 16.29
C SER A 208 9.94 -3.53 17.20
N LEU A 209 8.75 -3.06 16.82
CA LEU A 209 7.93 -2.14 17.60
C LEU A 209 6.63 -2.83 17.97
N SER A 210 6.30 -2.83 19.27
CA SER A 210 5.07 -3.41 19.78
C SER A 210 4.14 -2.31 20.27
N PHE A 211 2.88 -2.39 19.86
CA PHE A 211 1.83 -1.45 20.17
C PHE A 211 0.60 -2.20 20.73
N ASP A 212 -0.13 -1.54 21.60
CA ASP A 212 -1.49 -1.95 21.92
C ASP A 212 -2.43 -1.49 20.81
N PHE A 213 -3.39 -2.32 20.43
CA PHE A 213 -4.42 -1.94 19.48
C PHE A 213 -5.80 -2.43 19.89
N GLU A 214 -6.79 -1.68 19.44
CA GLU A 214 -8.20 -2.03 19.56
C GLU A 214 -8.96 -1.44 18.36
N VAL A 215 -9.94 -2.16 17.84
CA VAL A 215 -10.85 -1.63 16.82
C VAL A 215 -12.17 -1.26 17.48
N ILE A 216 -12.44 0.05 17.57
CA ILE A 216 -13.65 0.62 18.21
C ILE A 216 -14.45 1.34 17.13
N ASP A 217 -15.71 0.93 16.93
CA ASP A 217 -16.62 1.53 15.93
C ASP A 217 -16.04 1.60 14.52
N GLY A 218 -15.17 0.62 14.19
CA GLY A 218 -14.50 0.53 12.88
C GLY A 218 -13.26 1.42 12.73
N GLU A 219 -12.84 2.12 13.79
CA GLU A 219 -11.59 2.86 13.87
C GLU A 219 -10.52 2.04 14.59
N TRP A 220 -9.32 2.04 14.07
CA TRP A 220 -8.17 1.41 14.70
C TRP A 220 -7.48 2.39 15.65
N HIS A 221 -7.56 2.11 16.94
CA HIS A 221 -6.83 2.80 17.99
C HIS A 221 -5.49 2.10 18.23
N HIS A 222 -4.41 2.85 18.18
CA HIS A 222 -3.04 2.35 18.16
C HIS A 222 -2.19 3.15 19.14
N SER A 223 -1.61 2.50 20.14
CA SER A 223 -0.83 3.16 21.18
C SER A 223 0.42 2.39 21.56
N GLY A 224 1.47 3.11 21.93
CA GLY A 224 2.76 2.54 22.32
C GLY A 224 3.90 3.53 22.18
N MET A 225 5.11 3.01 21.98
CA MET A 225 6.31 3.83 21.79
C MET A 225 6.67 3.87 20.30
N SER A 226 6.84 5.06 19.74
CA SER A 226 7.32 5.25 18.37
C SER A 226 8.77 4.75 18.20
N SER A 227 9.23 4.64 16.95
CA SER A 227 10.63 4.29 16.65
C SER A 227 11.67 5.26 17.22
N THR A 228 11.25 6.47 17.66
CA THR A 228 12.10 7.46 18.31
C THR A 228 11.97 7.45 19.84
N GLY A 229 11.19 6.50 20.42
CA GLY A 229 11.00 6.36 21.85
C GLY A 229 9.98 7.32 22.46
N ASN A 230 9.20 8.02 21.65
CA ASN A 230 8.13 8.89 22.14
C ASN A 230 6.81 8.14 22.26
N PRO A 231 6.00 8.35 23.29
CA PRO A 231 4.68 7.76 23.39
C PRO A 231 3.78 8.30 22.28
N ILE A 232 3.01 7.40 21.67
CA ILE A 232 2.01 7.75 20.67
C ILE A 232 0.66 7.14 21.03
N TYR A 233 -0.38 7.84 20.63
CA TYR A 233 -1.75 7.32 20.53
C TYR A 233 -2.35 7.88 19.25
N GLU A 234 -2.64 7.00 18.31
CA GLU A 234 -3.13 7.35 16.99
C GLU A 234 -4.48 6.68 16.73
N ILE A 235 -5.34 7.36 15.98
CA ILE A 235 -6.63 6.85 15.56
C ILE A 235 -6.63 6.84 14.04
N TRP A 236 -6.90 5.66 13.50
CA TRP A 236 -6.88 5.38 12.09
C TRP A 236 -8.28 4.98 11.61
N THR A 237 -8.77 5.60 10.57
CA THR A 237 -10.04 5.30 9.94
C THR A 237 -9.78 4.58 8.62
N LYS A 238 -10.68 3.73 8.15
CA LYS A 238 -10.58 3.16 6.79
C LYS A 238 -10.36 4.28 5.79
N TYR A 239 -9.44 4.09 4.86
CA TYR A 239 -9.09 5.12 3.87
C TYR A 239 -10.32 5.63 3.11
N SER A 240 -11.19 4.73 2.65
CA SER A 240 -12.44 5.06 1.93
C SER A 240 -13.41 5.93 2.74
N ASP A 241 -13.37 5.85 4.07
CA ASP A 241 -14.27 6.57 4.96
C ASP A 241 -13.64 7.88 5.44
N GLY A 242 -12.34 7.85 5.76
CA GLY A 242 -11.61 8.99 6.31
C GLY A 242 -11.12 9.99 5.28
N TYR A 243 -10.85 9.57 4.03
CA TYR A 243 -10.42 10.46 2.95
C TYR A 243 -11.45 10.52 1.84
N LYS A 244 -11.83 11.73 1.47
CA LYS A 244 -12.69 11.98 0.30
C LYS A 244 -11.88 12.70 -0.76
N LYS A 245 -11.67 12.03 -1.88
CA LYS A 245 -11.01 12.64 -3.03
C LYS A 245 -11.83 13.84 -3.51
N PRO A 246 -11.21 15.01 -3.73
CA PRO A 246 -11.91 16.13 -4.33
C PRO A 246 -12.55 15.71 -5.66
N ALA A 247 -13.79 16.17 -5.90
CA ALA A 247 -14.41 15.99 -7.21
C ALA A 247 -13.61 16.78 -8.25
N ASN A 248 -13.20 16.13 -9.33
CA ASN A 248 -12.58 16.77 -10.49
C ASN A 248 -13.59 17.60 -11.27
#